data_2ef90bad470de279beb4873f8a47ab91
#
_entry.id   2ef90bad470de279beb4873f8a47ab91
#
_cell.length_a   1.000
_cell.length_b   1.000
_cell.length_c   1.000
_cell.angle_alpha   90.00
_cell.angle_beta   90.00
_cell.angle_gamma   90.00
#
_symmetry.space_group_name_H-M   'P 1'
#
loop_
_entity.id
_entity.type
_entity.pdbx_description
1 polymer ?
#
loop_
_entity_poly.entity_id
_entity_poly.type
_entity_poly.pdbx_seq_one_letter_code
_entity_poly.pdbx_strand_id
1 'polypeptide(L)'
;FWIFGNNVEDKLGKIRFSIFLLIIGFLSIGVHTIINFNSLVPVVGASGVVSGIMGAYVYLFPNAKLLVLVPFGILFPTTIKARTFMYFWFISQLFIALGSSNISWEAHIGGFLFGYLTIKLSKYTRYNL
;
A
#
# COMPACT_ATOMS: atom_id res chain seq x y z
N PHE A 1 6.59 3.14 -5.31
CA PHE A 1 6.53 4.53 -4.86
C PHE A 1 6.16 5.47 -6.00
N TRP A 2 6.94 5.51 -7.08
CA TRP A 2 6.78 6.44 -8.20
C TRP A 2 5.37 6.47 -8.81
N ILE A 3 4.78 5.31 -9.06
CA ILE A 3 3.48 5.20 -9.76
C ILE A 3 2.32 5.78 -8.94
N PHE A 4 2.34 5.59 -7.62
CA PHE A 4 1.22 5.95 -6.75
C PHE A 4 1.51 7.17 -5.87
N GLY A 5 2.77 7.34 -5.46
CA GLY A 5 3.17 8.35 -4.47
C GLY A 5 2.94 9.77 -4.94
N ASN A 6 3.31 10.09 -6.17
CA ASN A 6 3.16 11.44 -6.72
C ASN A 6 1.68 11.92 -6.67
N ASN A 7 0.76 11.05 -7.08
CA ASN A 7 -0.66 11.39 -7.08
C ASN A 7 -1.23 11.59 -5.66
N VAL A 8 -0.74 10.81 -4.69
CA VAL A 8 -1.13 10.96 -3.28
C VAL A 8 -0.51 12.22 -2.70
N GLU A 9 0.76 12.51 -3.02
CA GLU A 9 1.44 13.74 -2.62
C GLU A 9 0.73 14.98 -3.17
N ASP A 10 0.35 14.97 -4.45
CA ASP A 10 -0.38 16.09 -5.07
C ASP A 10 -1.71 16.37 -4.37
N LYS A 11 -2.39 15.34 -3.88
CA LYS A 11 -3.64 15.50 -3.12
C LYS A 11 -3.42 15.98 -1.68
N LEU A 12 -2.39 15.52 -1.01
CA LEU A 12 -2.14 15.85 0.40
C LEU A 12 -1.31 17.13 0.56
N GLY A 13 -0.48 17.45 -0.42
CA GLY A 13 0.61 18.40 -0.31
C GLY A 13 1.83 17.81 0.40
N LYS A 14 3.00 18.36 0.11
CA LYS A 14 4.32 17.81 0.53
C LYS A 14 4.42 17.53 2.04
N ILE A 15 4.02 18.50 2.87
CA ILE A 15 4.17 18.37 4.34
C ILE A 15 3.29 17.25 4.89
N ARG A 16 2.00 17.22 4.50
CA ARG A 16 1.07 16.17 4.98
C ARG A 16 1.46 14.79 4.44
N PHE A 17 1.94 14.73 3.21
CA PHE A 17 2.44 13.49 2.62
C PHE A 17 3.66 12.97 3.38
N SER A 18 4.63 13.83 3.73
CA SER A 18 5.79 13.44 4.54
C SER A 18 5.38 12.91 5.92
N ILE A 19 4.44 13.59 6.60
CA ILE A 19 3.90 13.11 7.88
C ILE A 19 3.18 11.78 7.70
N PHE A 20 2.37 11.63 6.64
CA PHE A 20 1.70 10.39 6.28
C PHE A 20 2.68 9.24 6.13
N LEU A 21 3.79 9.43 5.40
CA LEU A 21 4.81 8.39 5.20
C LEU A 21 5.42 7.94 6.53
N LEU A 22 5.74 8.87 7.42
CA LEU A 22 6.28 8.56 8.75
C LEU A 22 5.28 7.75 9.58
N ILE A 23 4.03 8.20 9.65
CA ILE A 23 2.97 7.51 10.40
C ILE A 23 2.79 6.08 9.88
N ILE A 24 2.66 5.92 8.56
CA ILE A 24 2.46 4.59 7.96
C ILE A 24 3.69 3.70 8.17
N GLY A 25 4.89 4.26 8.11
CA GLY A 25 6.13 3.53 8.42
C GLY A 25 6.10 2.94 9.82
N PHE A 26 5.81 3.76 10.83
CA PHE A 26 5.71 3.30 12.22
C PHE A 26 4.58 2.28 12.43
N LEU A 27 3.41 2.52 11.84
CA LEU A 27 2.26 1.61 11.99
C LEU A 27 2.52 0.25 11.31
N SER A 28 3.10 0.22 10.11
CA SER A 28 3.38 -1.02 9.41
C SER A 28 4.43 -1.88 10.13
N ILE A 29 5.49 -1.25 10.67
CA ILE A 29 6.48 -1.92 11.51
C ILE A 29 5.85 -2.40 12.82
N GLY A 30 4.97 -1.60 13.42
CA GLY A 30 4.24 -1.96 14.63
C GLY A 30 3.41 -3.23 14.45
N VAL A 31 2.68 -3.36 13.34
CA VAL A 31 1.93 -4.59 13.01
C VAL A 31 2.85 -5.80 12.92
N HIS A 32 3.98 -5.66 12.18
CA HIS A 32 4.96 -6.74 12.09
C HIS A 32 5.48 -7.15 13.46
N THR A 33 5.88 -6.18 14.29
CA THR A 33 6.46 -6.43 15.61
C THR A 33 5.45 -7.12 16.54
N ILE A 34 4.17 -6.72 16.50
CA ILE A 34 3.13 -7.33 17.33
C ILE A 34 2.88 -8.79 16.95
N ILE A 35 2.83 -9.07 15.64
CA ILE A 35 2.55 -10.43 15.13
C ILE A 35 3.78 -11.33 15.31
N ASN A 36 4.99 -10.78 15.17
CA ASN A 36 6.25 -11.53 15.21
C ASN A 36 7.10 -11.15 16.45
N PHE A 37 6.47 -10.97 17.62
CA PHE A 37 7.12 -10.45 18.83
C PHE A 37 8.38 -11.23 19.25
N ASN A 38 8.44 -12.51 18.97
CA ASN A 38 9.58 -13.38 19.31
C ASN A 38 10.55 -13.60 18.14
N SER A 39 10.34 -12.94 16.99
CA SER A 39 11.21 -13.09 15.83
C SER A 39 12.45 -12.23 15.97
N LEU A 40 13.61 -12.83 15.75
CA LEU A 40 14.88 -12.12 15.63
C LEU A 40 15.19 -11.69 14.18
N VAL A 41 14.29 -11.99 13.25
CA VAL A 41 14.46 -11.62 11.84
C VAL A 41 14.15 -10.13 11.68
N PRO A 42 15.12 -9.32 11.22
CA PRO A 42 14.89 -7.90 11.05
C PRO A 42 13.95 -7.62 9.89
N VAL A 43 13.05 -6.66 10.06
CA VAL A 43 12.24 -6.12 8.96
C VAL A 43 13.08 -5.12 8.19
N VAL A 44 13.29 -5.38 6.92
CA VAL A 44 14.07 -4.51 6.04
C VAL A 44 13.21 -4.05 4.87
N GLY A 45 13.23 -2.75 4.61
CA GLY A 45 12.63 -2.16 3.43
C GLY A 45 11.43 -1.25 3.68
N ALA A 46 11.24 -0.32 2.77
CA ALA A 46 10.14 0.66 2.79
C ALA A 46 8.81 0.09 2.24
N SER A 47 8.71 -1.22 2.05
CA SER A 47 7.57 -1.87 1.38
C SER A 47 6.24 -1.69 2.12
N GLY A 48 6.26 -1.65 3.45
CA GLY A 48 5.08 -1.33 4.26
C GLY A 48 4.57 0.10 4.02
N VAL A 49 5.48 1.07 3.85
CA VAL A 49 5.13 2.46 3.48
C VAL A 49 4.56 2.50 2.07
N VAL A 50 5.17 1.79 1.11
CA VAL A 50 4.67 1.71 -0.27
C VAL A 50 3.27 1.10 -0.29
N SER A 51 3.03 0.07 0.50
CA SER A 51 1.70 -0.54 0.66
C SER A 51 0.68 0.47 1.21
N GLY A 52 1.09 1.33 2.16
CA GLY A 52 0.25 2.40 2.67
C GLY A 52 -0.09 3.46 1.62
N ILE A 53 0.86 3.82 0.77
CA ILE A 53 0.61 4.70 -0.38
C ILE A 53 -0.41 4.05 -1.33
N MET A 54 -0.30 2.74 -1.59
CA MET A 54 -1.27 1.99 -2.41
C MET A 54 -2.66 2.01 -1.78
N GLY A 55 -2.77 1.84 -0.46
CA GLY A 55 -4.03 1.96 0.28
C GLY A 55 -4.66 3.35 0.17
N ALA A 56 -3.85 4.40 0.35
CA ALA A 56 -4.27 5.79 0.15
C ALA A 56 -4.72 6.04 -1.30
N TYR A 57 -3.95 5.55 -2.26
CA TYR A 57 -4.23 5.73 -3.68
C TYR A 57 -5.56 5.10 -4.10
N VAL A 58 -5.84 3.87 -3.68
CA VAL A 58 -7.10 3.20 -4.07
C VAL A 58 -8.32 3.89 -3.46
N TYR A 59 -8.16 4.51 -2.30
CA TYR A 59 -9.23 5.33 -1.72
C TYR A 59 -9.49 6.59 -2.54
N LEU A 60 -8.42 7.32 -2.91
CA LEU A 60 -8.51 8.58 -3.64
C LEU A 60 -8.89 8.38 -5.12
N PHE A 61 -8.38 7.32 -5.75
CA PHE A 61 -8.45 7.10 -7.20
C PHE A 61 -8.91 5.67 -7.56
N PRO A 62 -10.05 5.17 -7.04
CA PRO A 62 -10.43 3.76 -7.21
C PRO A 62 -10.66 3.35 -8.66
N ASN A 63 -11.04 4.30 -9.52
CA ASN A 63 -11.35 4.07 -10.94
C ASN A 63 -10.21 4.49 -11.89
N ALA A 64 -9.07 4.96 -11.36
CA ALA A 64 -7.91 5.29 -12.19
C ALA A 64 -7.47 4.05 -12.97
N LYS A 65 -7.10 4.25 -14.24
CA LYS A 65 -6.61 3.17 -15.10
C LYS A 65 -5.10 3.03 -14.91
N LEU A 66 -4.67 1.83 -14.59
CA LEU A 66 -3.26 1.45 -14.47
C LEU A 66 -2.89 0.61 -15.69
N LEU A 67 -1.80 1.00 -16.37
CA LEU A 67 -1.20 0.15 -17.39
C LEU A 67 -0.39 -0.93 -16.69
N VAL A 68 -0.73 -2.18 -16.92
CA VAL A 68 -0.04 -3.34 -16.36
C VAL A 68 0.44 -4.27 -17.47
N LEU A 69 1.58 -4.89 -17.26
CA LEU A 69 2.11 -5.93 -18.13
C LEU A 69 1.75 -7.29 -17.55
N VAL A 70 0.90 -8.02 -18.24
CA VAL A 70 0.46 -9.34 -17.81
C VAL A 70 1.32 -10.41 -18.47
N PRO A 71 2.00 -11.28 -17.69
CA PRO A 71 2.87 -12.31 -18.24
C PRO A 71 2.06 -13.57 -18.62
N PHE A 72 1.63 -13.67 -19.88
CA PHE A 72 1.08 -14.90 -20.48
C PHE A 72 1.97 -15.36 -21.64
N GLY A 73 3.20 -15.78 -21.34
CA GLY A 73 4.18 -16.22 -22.36
C GLY A 73 4.77 -15.06 -23.19
N ILE A 74 3.99 -14.04 -23.50
CA ILE A 74 4.39 -12.75 -24.06
C ILE A 74 3.78 -11.68 -23.13
N LEU A 75 4.55 -10.58 -22.89
CA LEU A 75 4.06 -9.46 -22.06
C LEU A 75 3.01 -8.67 -22.83
N PHE A 76 1.76 -8.76 -22.42
CA PHE A 76 0.68 -7.96 -23.00
C PHE A 76 0.40 -6.73 -22.13
N PRO A 77 0.53 -5.51 -22.70
CA PRO A 77 0.08 -4.32 -22.01
C PRO A 77 -1.45 -4.31 -21.95
N THR A 78 -2.00 -4.19 -20.75
CA THR A 78 -3.44 -4.05 -20.53
C THR A 78 -3.73 -2.99 -19.51
N THR A 79 -4.95 -2.46 -19.51
CA THR A 79 -5.36 -1.46 -18.52
C THR A 79 -6.39 -2.03 -17.59
N ILE A 80 -6.13 -1.92 -16.30
CA ILE A 80 -7.08 -2.32 -15.25
C ILE A 80 -7.33 -1.16 -14.29
N LYS A 81 -8.48 -1.17 -13.62
CA LYS A 81 -8.78 -0.16 -12.59
C LYS A 81 -7.90 -0.36 -11.37
N ALA A 82 -7.51 0.74 -10.73
CA ALA A 82 -6.69 0.71 -9.51
C ALA A 82 -7.28 -0.21 -8.45
N ARG A 83 -8.59 -0.14 -8.17
CA ARG A 83 -9.27 -1.03 -7.23
C ARG A 83 -9.11 -2.51 -7.56
N THR A 84 -9.18 -2.87 -8.85
CA THR A 84 -9.00 -4.26 -9.31
C THR A 84 -7.57 -4.73 -9.10
N PHE A 85 -6.59 -3.90 -9.48
CA PHE A 85 -5.18 -4.19 -9.25
C PHE A 85 -4.89 -4.39 -7.76
N MET A 86 -5.35 -3.47 -6.90
CA MET A 86 -5.11 -3.53 -5.45
C MET A 86 -5.80 -4.72 -4.79
N TYR A 87 -6.98 -5.13 -5.29
CA TYR A 87 -7.66 -6.33 -4.84
C TYR A 87 -6.78 -7.58 -5.07
N PHE A 88 -6.28 -7.78 -6.30
CA PHE A 88 -5.40 -8.91 -6.59
C PHE A 88 -4.09 -8.85 -5.82
N TRP A 89 -3.50 -7.66 -5.68
CA TRP A 89 -2.30 -7.47 -4.87
C TRP A 89 -2.56 -7.84 -3.41
N PHE A 90 -3.66 -7.40 -2.81
CA PHE A 90 -4.03 -7.71 -1.43
C PHE A 90 -4.22 -9.21 -1.22
N ILE A 91 -4.94 -9.87 -2.13
CA ILE A 91 -5.12 -11.33 -2.10
C ILE A 91 -3.78 -12.06 -2.21
N SER A 92 -2.85 -11.58 -3.05
CA SER A 92 -1.52 -12.18 -3.15
C SER A 92 -0.75 -12.17 -1.82
N GLN A 93 -0.94 -11.14 -0.97
CA GLN A 93 -0.33 -11.07 0.35
C GLN A 93 -0.85 -12.19 1.29
N LEU A 94 -2.12 -12.57 1.16
CA LEU A 94 -2.69 -13.69 1.93
C LEU A 94 -2.08 -15.02 1.50
N PHE A 95 -1.82 -15.22 0.20
CA PHE A 95 -1.11 -16.41 -0.27
C PHE A 95 0.34 -16.43 0.22
N ILE A 96 1.02 -15.29 0.25
CA ILE A 96 2.37 -15.18 0.83
C ILE A 96 2.35 -15.55 2.32
N ALA A 97 1.31 -15.12 3.05
CA ALA A 97 1.14 -15.46 4.47
C ALA A 97 1.01 -16.97 4.72
N LEU A 98 0.44 -17.72 3.77
CA LEU A 98 0.28 -19.19 3.87
C LEU A 98 1.56 -19.94 3.48
N GLY A 99 2.52 -19.28 2.83
CA GLY A 99 3.80 -19.85 2.43
C GLY A 99 4.93 -19.55 3.42
N SER A 100 6.02 -20.30 3.32
CA SER A 100 7.27 -20.03 4.06
C SER A 100 8.09 -18.97 3.32
N SER A 101 7.67 -17.71 3.32
CA SER A 101 8.42 -16.63 2.70
C SER A 101 9.06 -15.72 3.74
N ASN A 102 10.23 -15.16 3.41
CA ASN A 102 10.87 -14.12 4.24
C ASN A 102 10.27 -12.71 3.99
N ILE A 103 9.06 -12.65 3.44
CA ILE A 103 8.38 -11.40 3.13
C ILE A 103 7.46 -11.07 4.31
N SER A 104 7.60 -9.87 4.85
CA SER A 104 6.76 -9.36 5.95
C SER A 104 5.37 -8.94 5.41
N TRP A 105 4.56 -9.92 5.03
CA TRP A 105 3.21 -9.72 4.49
C TRP A 105 2.31 -8.94 5.46
N GLU A 106 2.49 -9.13 6.77
CA GLU A 106 1.75 -8.43 7.81
C GLU A 106 2.04 -6.92 7.83
N ALA A 107 3.30 -6.52 7.57
CA ALA A 107 3.66 -5.11 7.40
C ALA A 107 3.03 -4.52 6.13
N HIS A 108 2.92 -5.33 5.07
CA HIS A 108 2.27 -4.92 3.83
C HIS A 108 0.76 -4.72 4.00
N ILE A 109 0.08 -5.70 4.60
CA ILE A 109 -1.37 -5.61 4.87
C ILE A 109 -1.64 -4.47 5.86
N GLY A 110 -0.87 -4.39 6.93
CA GLY A 110 -0.99 -3.31 7.93
C GLY A 110 -0.79 -1.94 7.29
N GLY A 111 0.29 -1.76 6.54
CA GLY A 111 0.56 -0.53 5.81
C GLY A 111 -0.58 -0.13 4.89
N PHE A 112 -1.08 -1.06 4.07
CA PHE A 112 -2.19 -0.83 3.15
C PHE A 112 -3.46 -0.37 3.88
N LEU A 113 -3.87 -1.10 4.91
CA LEU A 113 -5.08 -0.79 5.67
C LEU A 113 -4.96 0.57 6.38
N PHE A 114 -3.83 0.84 7.03
CA PHE A 114 -3.62 2.13 7.68
C PHE A 114 -3.56 3.28 6.68
N GLY A 115 -2.93 3.08 5.52
CA GLY A 115 -2.91 4.09 4.47
C GLY A 115 -4.31 4.42 3.96
N TYR A 116 -5.13 3.41 3.70
CA TYR A 116 -6.53 3.57 3.32
C TYR A 116 -7.34 4.31 4.40
N LEU A 117 -7.25 3.85 5.66
CA LEU A 117 -8.01 4.40 6.78
C LEU A 117 -7.59 5.84 7.11
N THR A 118 -6.30 6.14 7.09
CA THR A 118 -5.81 7.50 7.37
C THR A 118 -6.42 8.52 6.42
N ILE A 119 -6.47 8.21 5.12
CA ILE A 119 -7.10 9.12 4.15
C ILE A 119 -8.61 9.16 4.36
N LYS A 120 -9.26 8.01 4.53
CA LYS A 120 -10.71 7.94 4.74
C LYS A 120 -11.17 8.74 5.97
N LEU A 121 -10.41 8.71 7.06
CA LEU A 121 -10.74 9.41 8.30
C LEU A 121 -10.27 10.87 8.31
N SER A 122 -9.41 11.27 7.39
CA SER A 122 -8.95 12.64 7.32
C SER A 122 -10.09 13.58 6.92
N LYS A 123 -10.23 14.70 7.66
CA LYS A 123 -11.23 15.74 7.33
C LYS A 123 -11.01 16.35 5.95
N TYR A 124 -9.80 16.20 5.41
CA TYR A 124 -9.40 16.73 4.11
C TYR A 124 -10.18 16.09 2.95
N THR A 125 -10.56 14.82 3.06
CA THR A 125 -11.33 14.10 2.04
C THR A 125 -12.76 14.61 1.90
N ARG A 126 -13.33 15.20 2.95
CA ARG A 126 -14.72 15.68 2.94
C ARG A 126 -14.95 16.96 2.15
N TYR A 127 -13.90 17.74 1.90
CA TYR A 127 -14.04 19.09 1.30
C TYR A 127 -13.44 19.22 -0.11
N ASN A 128 -12.80 18.19 -0.64
CA ASN A 128 -12.06 18.26 -1.91
C ASN A 128 -12.35 17.09 -2.87
N LEU A 129 -13.39 16.33 -2.64
CA LEU A 129 -13.99 15.38 -3.57
C LEU A 129 -15.37 15.93 -3.98
#